data_dc848cb662a40bd8937a65c239b4bbe4
#
_entry.id   dc848cb662a40bd8937a65c239b4bbe4
#
_cell.length_a   1.000
_cell.length_b   1.000
_cell.length_c   1.000
_cell.angle_alpha   90.00
_cell.angle_beta   90.00
_cell.angle_gamma   90.00
#
_symmetry.space_group_name_H-M   'P 1'
#
loop_
_entity.id
_entity.type
_entity.pdbx_description
1 polymer ?
#
loop_
_entity_poly.entity_id
_entity_poly.type
_entity_poly.pdbx_seq_one_letter_code
_entity_poly.pdbx_strand_id
1 'polypeptide(L)'
;QRVYESRALDTTIEGGTQSLNSKSTAKNTQIYSGGTQIVDNTSSSDVIEVYSGGVLDVRGGTATNITQHDGAALKVTTYDLTVSGTNSEGAFSIHNNVAENVLLENGGHLDINAYGSANKTIIKDKGTMSVLTNAKADATRIDNGGVMDVAGNATNTIINGGTQNINNHGIATGTNINSGTQNIKSGGKADTTNISSGSRQVVEKDGTATGSNISAGGSLIVYTGGIAHGVNQETGSALVANTGAGTDIEGYNKLSHFTITGGEANYVVLENTGELTVMAKTSAKNTTIDAGGKLIVQKEAKTDSTRLNNGGVLEVQDGGEAKHVEQQSGGALIASTTSGTLIEGTNSYGDAFYIRNSEAKNVVLENAGS
;
A
#
# COMPACT_ATOMS: atom_id res chain seq x y z
N GLN A 1 23.39 -30.54 -13.64
CA GLN A 1 24.45 -30.52 -14.63
C GLN A 1 25.19 -29.18 -14.56
N ARG A 2 26.50 -29.23 -14.50
CA ARG A 2 27.36 -28.06 -14.70
C ARG A 2 27.95 -28.12 -16.09
N VAL A 3 27.77 -27.06 -16.87
CA VAL A 3 28.35 -26.88 -18.21
C VAL A 3 29.40 -25.81 -18.10
N TYR A 4 30.66 -26.17 -18.33
CA TYR A 4 31.83 -25.31 -18.17
C TYR A 4 32.65 -25.35 -19.46
N GLU A 5 32.87 -24.21 -20.09
CA GLU A 5 33.56 -24.07 -21.37
C GLU A 5 33.08 -25.09 -22.42
N SER A 6 31.77 -25.39 -22.42
CA SER A 6 31.19 -26.51 -23.15
C SER A 6 29.82 -26.15 -23.72
N ARG A 7 29.24 -27.08 -24.45
CA ARG A 7 27.92 -26.93 -25.06
C ARG A 7 26.96 -28.01 -24.57
N ALA A 8 25.74 -27.59 -24.22
CA ALA A 8 24.59 -28.47 -23.93
C ALA A 8 23.53 -28.34 -25.04
N LEU A 9 23.03 -29.47 -25.51
CA LEU A 9 21.97 -29.50 -26.54
C LEU A 9 20.80 -30.34 -26.08
N ASP A 10 19.59 -29.96 -26.50
CA ASP A 10 18.38 -30.74 -26.33
C ASP A 10 18.19 -31.21 -24.88
N THR A 11 18.34 -30.30 -23.92
CA THR A 11 18.31 -30.63 -22.49
C THR A 11 16.91 -30.50 -21.91
N THR A 12 16.47 -31.54 -21.23
CA THR A 12 15.24 -31.51 -20.42
C THR A 12 15.63 -31.44 -18.94
N ILE A 13 15.05 -30.49 -18.20
CA ILE A 13 15.33 -30.26 -16.76
C ILE A 13 14.06 -30.49 -15.97
N GLU A 14 14.02 -31.61 -15.26
CA GLU A 14 12.90 -32.00 -14.38
C GLU A 14 13.43 -32.14 -12.95
N GLY A 15 13.05 -31.21 -12.05
CA GLY A 15 13.46 -31.26 -10.64
C GLY A 15 14.94 -31.10 -10.33
N GLY A 16 15.75 -30.64 -11.29
CA GLY A 16 17.19 -30.45 -11.15
C GLY A 16 17.67 -29.09 -11.60
N THR A 17 18.99 -28.88 -11.60
CA THR A 17 19.61 -27.62 -12.02
C THR A 17 20.65 -27.84 -13.11
N GLN A 18 20.54 -27.05 -14.19
CA GLN A 18 21.60 -26.88 -15.16
C GLN A 18 22.24 -25.49 -14.96
N SER A 19 23.54 -25.44 -14.73
CA SER A 19 24.28 -24.18 -14.61
C SER A 19 25.24 -24.02 -15.77
N LEU A 20 25.11 -22.92 -16.51
CA LEU A 20 26.01 -22.53 -17.61
C LEU A 20 26.98 -21.50 -17.09
N ASN A 21 28.29 -21.85 -17.11
CA ASN A 21 29.36 -21.01 -16.60
C ASN A 21 30.50 -20.89 -17.63
N SER A 22 31.27 -19.82 -17.54
CA SER A 22 32.56 -19.66 -18.28
C SER A 22 32.41 -19.90 -19.79
N LYS A 23 31.64 -19.05 -20.47
CA LYS A 23 31.45 -19.10 -21.95
C LYS A 23 30.72 -20.36 -22.43
N SER A 24 29.99 -21.05 -21.57
CA SER A 24 29.15 -22.18 -21.98
C SER A 24 27.95 -21.78 -22.78
N THR A 25 27.51 -22.67 -23.62
CA THR A 25 26.30 -22.47 -24.43
C THR A 25 25.29 -23.60 -24.21
N ALA A 26 24.00 -23.26 -24.27
CA ALA A 26 22.92 -24.23 -24.32
C ALA A 26 21.96 -23.90 -25.48
N LYS A 27 21.34 -24.94 -26.05
CA LYS A 27 20.31 -24.78 -27.07
C LYS A 27 19.25 -25.85 -26.94
N ASN A 28 17.98 -25.47 -27.17
CA ASN A 28 16.80 -26.34 -27.01
C ASN A 28 16.70 -26.89 -25.58
N THR A 29 16.49 -26.01 -24.62
CA THR A 29 16.30 -26.40 -23.21
C THR A 29 14.82 -26.33 -22.85
N GLN A 30 14.31 -27.41 -22.26
CA GLN A 30 12.96 -27.48 -21.69
C GLN A 30 13.05 -27.57 -20.18
N ILE A 31 12.41 -26.64 -19.47
CA ILE A 31 12.49 -26.53 -18.02
C ILE A 31 11.11 -26.77 -17.45
N TYR A 32 10.93 -27.92 -16.80
CA TYR A 32 9.67 -28.33 -16.16
C TYR A 32 9.65 -27.98 -14.67
N SER A 33 8.52 -28.28 -14.02
CA SER A 33 8.33 -28.02 -12.59
C SER A 33 9.46 -28.57 -11.74
N GLY A 34 10.00 -27.72 -10.84
CA GLY A 34 11.16 -28.04 -10.01
C GLY A 34 12.50 -27.98 -10.72
N GLY A 35 12.53 -27.82 -12.05
CA GLY A 35 13.74 -27.62 -12.84
C GLY A 35 14.21 -26.16 -12.80
N THR A 36 15.52 -25.95 -12.88
CA THR A 36 16.13 -24.61 -12.95
C THR A 36 17.26 -24.60 -13.98
N GLN A 37 17.24 -23.60 -14.87
CA GLN A 37 18.42 -23.26 -15.67
C GLN A 37 19.02 -21.95 -15.15
N ILE A 38 20.31 -21.94 -14.90
CA ILE A 38 21.08 -20.75 -14.49
C ILE A 38 22.00 -20.38 -15.65
N VAL A 39 21.89 -19.13 -16.12
CA VAL A 39 22.76 -18.57 -17.15
C VAL A 39 23.64 -17.51 -16.50
N ASP A 40 24.92 -17.82 -16.28
CA ASP A 40 25.86 -16.89 -15.68
C ASP A 40 26.50 -15.98 -16.72
N ASN A 41 27.22 -14.97 -16.25
CA ASN A 41 27.94 -14.02 -17.09
C ASN A 41 28.81 -14.74 -18.14
N THR A 42 28.91 -14.21 -19.33
CA THR A 42 29.59 -14.75 -20.52
C THR A 42 29.02 -16.02 -21.13
N SER A 43 27.98 -16.62 -20.54
CA SER A 43 27.30 -17.79 -21.07
C SER A 43 26.05 -17.42 -21.86
N SER A 44 25.55 -18.35 -22.68
CA SER A 44 24.33 -18.13 -23.45
C SER A 44 23.44 -19.36 -23.52
N SER A 45 22.14 -19.12 -23.56
CA SER A 45 21.13 -20.15 -23.81
C SER A 45 20.15 -19.64 -24.87
N ASP A 46 19.85 -20.46 -25.85
CA ASP A 46 18.98 -20.13 -26.99
C ASP A 46 17.90 -21.20 -27.15
N VAL A 47 16.71 -20.80 -27.50
CA VAL A 47 15.51 -21.64 -27.57
C VAL A 47 15.24 -22.34 -26.25
N ILE A 48 14.52 -21.63 -25.39
CA ILE A 48 14.25 -22.08 -24.01
C ILE A 48 12.73 -22.11 -23.82
N GLU A 49 12.21 -23.25 -23.43
CA GLU A 49 10.82 -23.37 -22.98
C GLU A 49 10.76 -23.52 -21.46
N VAL A 50 10.10 -22.61 -20.78
CA VAL A 50 9.95 -22.64 -19.33
C VAL A 50 8.47 -22.89 -19.02
N TYR A 51 8.19 -24.05 -18.45
CA TYR A 51 6.85 -24.48 -18.10
C TYR A 51 6.51 -24.13 -16.65
N SER A 52 5.24 -24.25 -16.28
CA SER A 52 4.75 -23.96 -14.94
C SER A 52 5.59 -24.65 -13.86
N GLY A 53 6.07 -23.90 -12.86
CA GLY A 53 6.94 -24.38 -11.80
C GLY A 53 8.42 -24.54 -12.18
N GLY A 54 8.78 -24.33 -13.44
CA GLY A 54 10.16 -24.22 -13.91
C GLY A 54 10.72 -22.83 -13.67
N VAL A 55 12.05 -22.72 -13.55
CA VAL A 55 12.77 -21.47 -13.26
C VAL A 55 13.87 -21.22 -14.28
N LEU A 56 13.86 -20.06 -14.93
CA LEU A 56 15.00 -19.53 -15.69
C LEU A 56 15.62 -18.37 -14.90
N ASP A 57 16.86 -18.55 -14.47
CA ASP A 57 17.62 -17.59 -13.67
C ASP A 57 18.81 -17.06 -14.51
N VAL A 58 18.65 -15.84 -15.05
CA VAL A 58 19.70 -15.20 -15.87
C VAL A 58 20.42 -14.16 -15.01
N ARG A 59 21.63 -14.47 -14.60
CA ARG A 59 22.45 -13.66 -13.71
C ARG A 59 23.42 -12.73 -14.44
N GLY A 60 23.53 -12.92 -15.74
CA GLY A 60 24.36 -12.20 -16.69
C GLY A 60 24.35 -12.97 -18.02
N GLY A 61 24.99 -12.48 -19.06
CA GLY A 61 25.06 -13.17 -20.34
C GLY A 61 23.77 -13.05 -21.16
N THR A 62 23.45 -14.10 -21.94
CA THR A 62 22.39 -14.03 -22.95
C THR A 62 21.42 -15.21 -22.87
N ALA A 63 20.12 -14.92 -22.87
CA ALA A 63 19.05 -15.92 -22.98
C ALA A 63 18.02 -15.45 -24.00
N THR A 64 17.88 -16.16 -25.12
CA THR A 64 17.05 -15.71 -26.25
C THR A 64 16.09 -16.78 -26.73
N ASN A 65 15.07 -16.35 -27.48
CA ASN A 65 14.03 -17.24 -27.97
C ASN A 65 13.34 -18.03 -26.84
N ILE A 66 13.02 -17.30 -25.76
CA ILE A 66 12.36 -17.86 -24.58
C ILE A 66 10.86 -17.94 -24.85
N THR A 67 10.27 -19.08 -24.55
CA THR A 67 8.82 -19.23 -24.40
C THR A 67 8.52 -19.42 -22.91
N GLN A 68 8.01 -18.38 -22.27
CA GLN A 68 7.60 -18.40 -20.86
C GLN A 68 6.12 -18.77 -20.78
N HIS A 69 5.82 -20.01 -20.40
CA HIS A 69 4.45 -20.46 -20.18
C HIS A 69 3.91 -19.95 -18.84
N ASP A 70 2.57 -19.92 -18.69
CA ASP A 70 1.92 -19.49 -17.45
C ASP A 70 2.41 -20.30 -16.25
N GLY A 71 2.72 -19.60 -15.15
CA GLY A 71 3.28 -20.22 -13.94
C GLY A 71 4.79 -20.49 -13.98
N ALA A 72 5.48 -20.10 -15.04
CA ALA A 72 6.94 -20.17 -15.12
C ALA A 72 7.59 -18.98 -14.45
N ALA A 73 8.70 -19.20 -13.73
CA ALA A 73 9.44 -18.16 -13.03
C ALA A 73 10.64 -17.68 -13.86
N LEU A 74 10.70 -16.37 -14.11
CA LEU A 74 11.85 -15.68 -14.68
C LEU A 74 12.54 -14.85 -13.59
N LYS A 75 13.83 -15.13 -13.33
CA LYS A 75 14.65 -14.35 -12.39
C LYS A 75 15.72 -13.61 -13.17
N VAL A 76 15.67 -12.28 -13.13
CA VAL A 76 16.48 -11.41 -13.98
C VAL A 76 16.84 -10.10 -13.30
N THR A 77 17.79 -9.41 -13.88
CA THR A 77 18.14 -8.02 -13.57
C THR A 77 18.23 -7.24 -14.88
N THR A 78 18.27 -5.92 -14.83
CA THR A 78 18.44 -5.11 -16.04
C THR A 78 19.89 -4.96 -16.45
N TYR A 79 20.83 -5.21 -15.56
CA TYR A 79 22.27 -4.94 -15.77
C TYR A 79 23.02 -6.12 -16.40
N ASP A 80 23.82 -5.83 -17.44
CA ASP A 80 24.81 -6.74 -18.07
C ASP A 80 24.23 -8.07 -18.57
N LEU A 81 23.02 -8.05 -19.13
CA LEU A 81 22.44 -9.23 -19.75
C LEU A 81 21.58 -8.86 -20.98
N THR A 82 21.33 -9.86 -21.81
CA THR A 82 20.39 -9.78 -22.93
C THR A 82 19.40 -10.93 -22.81
N VAL A 83 18.13 -10.60 -22.64
CA VAL A 83 17.05 -11.58 -22.50
C VAL A 83 15.92 -11.21 -23.46
N SER A 84 15.39 -12.20 -24.19
CA SER A 84 14.23 -11.95 -25.04
C SER A 84 13.42 -13.22 -25.28
N GLY A 85 12.11 -13.00 -25.45
CA GLY A 85 11.19 -14.10 -25.67
C GLY A 85 9.75 -13.66 -25.76
N THR A 86 8.86 -14.59 -25.50
CA THR A 86 7.42 -14.36 -25.42
C THR A 86 6.85 -14.92 -24.12
N ASN A 87 5.84 -14.25 -23.59
CA ASN A 87 5.03 -14.68 -22.46
C ASN A 87 3.53 -14.53 -22.84
N SER A 88 2.61 -14.77 -21.92
CA SER A 88 1.17 -14.66 -22.18
C SER A 88 0.70 -13.25 -22.59
N GLU A 89 1.51 -12.23 -22.31
CA GLU A 89 1.19 -10.83 -22.64
C GLU A 89 1.86 -10.36 -23.96
N GLY A 90 2.69 -11.20 -24.57
CA GLY A 90 3.37 -10.92 -25.82
C GLY A 90 4.90 -11.00 -25.76
N ALA A 91 5.57 -10.30 -26.66
CA ALA A 91 7.03 -10.27 -26.69
C ALA A 91 7.58 -9.45 -25.52
N PHE A 92 8.63 -9.96 -24.89
CA PHE A 92 9.37 -9.26 -23.84
C PHE A 92 10.87 -9.22 -24.11
N SER A 93 11.55 -8.25 -23.56
CA SER A 93 13.01 -8.15 -23.67
C SER A 93 13.65 -7.44 -22.50
N ILE A 94 14.91 -7.77 -22.24
CA ILE A 94 15.79 -7.00 -21.37
C ILE A 94 17.09 -6.82 -22.13
N HIS A 95 17.45 -5.56 -22.40
CA HIS A 95 18.65 -5.22 -23.16
C HIS A 95 19.07 -3.78 -22.83
N ASN A 96 20.37 -3.52 -22.78
CA ASN A 96 20.91 -2.18 -22.50
C ASN A 96 20.31 -1.52 -21.24
N ASN A 97 20.18 -2.26 -20.16
CA ASN A 97 19.60 -1.82 -18.89
C ASN A 97 18.11 -1.41 -18.97
N VAL A 98 17.37 -1.87 -19.98
CA VAL A 98 15.95 -1.63 -20.19
C VAL A 98 15.19 -2.95 -20.27
N ALA A 99 14.14 -3.09 -19.46
CA ALA A 99 13.21 -4.22 -19.49
C ALA A 99 11.86 -3.78 -20.08
N GLU A 100 11.31 -4.59 -21.00
CA GLU A 100 10.04 -4.36 -21.66
C GLU A 100 9.12 -5.57 -21.52
N ASN A 101 7.86 -5.35 -21.12
CA ASN A 101 6.80 -6.38 -21.05
C ASN A 101 7.16 -7.64 -20.24
N VAL A 102 8.00 -7.54 -19.23
CA VAL A 102 8.41 -8.68 -18.39
C VAL A 102 7.23 -9.15 -17.54
N LEU A 103 7.04 -10.46 -17.44
CA LEU A 103 6.06 -11.11 -16.58
C LEU A 103 6.77 -11.82 -15.43
N LEU A 104 6.38 -11.47 -14.20
CA LEU A 104 6.94 -12.01 -12.95
C LEU A 104 5.84 -12.75 -12.20
N GLU A 105 5.99 -14.04 -12.04
CA GLU A 105 5.05 -14.87 -11.30
C GLU A 105 5.75 -16.08 -10.70
N ASN A 106 5.10 -16.71 -9.72
CA ASN A 106 5.51 -18.00 -9.14
C ASN A 106 6.99 -18.07 -8.70
N GLY A 107 7.48 -17.01 -8.08
CA GLY A 107 8.88 -16.85 -7.66
C GLY A 107 9.77 -16.11 -8.66
N GLY A 108 9.20 -15.62 -9.75
CA GLY A 108 9.89 -14.72 -10.68
C GLY A 108 10.28 -13.40 -10.01
N HIS A 109 11.41 -12.85 -10.42
CA HIS A 109 11.95 -11.63 -9.82
C HIS A 109 12.69 -10.78 -10.85
N LEU A 110 12.51 -9.45 -10.78
CA LEU A 110 13.26 -8.47 -11.57
C LEU A 110 13.85 -7.40 -10.65
N ASP A 111 15.17 -7.26 -10.67
CA ASP A 111 15.87 -6.09 -10.14
C ASP A 111 16.12 -5.08 -11.26
N ILE A 112 15.57 -3.88 -11.10
CA ILE A 112 15.92 -2.76 -11.98
C ILE A 112 17.10 -2.02 -11.34
N ASN A 113 18.28 -2.17 -11.94
CA ASN A 113 19.51 -1.60 -11.43
C ASN A 113 19.57 -0.09 -11.66
N ALA A 114 20.50 0.56 -10.96
CA ALA A 114 20.70 2.00 -11.10
C ALA A 114 20.82 2.42 -12.57
N TYR A 115 20.14 3.50 -12.93
CA TYR A 115 20.04 4.05 -14.28
C TYR A 115 19.33 3.14 -15.30
N GLY A 116 18.82 2.00 -14.86
CA GLY A 116 17.97 1.12 -15.65
C GLY A 116 16.50 1.51 -15.58
N SER A 117 15.73 0.93 -16.49
CA SER A 117 14.29 1.13 -16.54
C SER A 117 13.52 -0.16 -16.86
N ALA A 118 12.26 -0.20 -16.45
CA ALA A 118 11.32 -1.23 -16.86
C ALA A 118 9.99 -0.59 -17.27
N ASN A 119 9.43 -1.05 -18.37
CA ASN A 119 8.16 -0.59 -18.89
C ASN A 119 7.17 -1.76 -18.98
N LYS A 120 5.93 -1.51 -18.56
CA LYS A 120 4.83 -2.48 -18.68
C LYS A 120 5.13 -3.84 -18.05
N THR A 121 5.86 -3.87 -16.94
CA THR A 121 6.05 -5.10 -16.17
C THR A 121 4.75 -5.53 -15.52
N ILE A 122 4.46 -6.82 -15.55
CA ILE A 122 3.32 -7.42 -14.86
C ILE A 122 3.83 -8.32 -13.76
N ILE A 123 3.33 -8.10 -12.55
CA ILE A 123 3.71 -8.85 -11.34
C ILE A 123 2.47 -9.57 -10.84
N LYS A 124 2.46 -10.89 -10.98
CA LYS A 124 1.37 -11.76 -10.51
C LYS A 124 1.74 -12.46 -9.19
N ASP A 125 0.92 -13.42 -8.79
CA ASP A 125 1.11 -14.15 -7.51
C ASP A 125 2.54 -14.66 -7.34
N LYS A 126 3.13 -14.34 -6.18
CA LYS A 126 4.52 -14.68 -5.81
C LYS A 126 5.59 -14.08 -6.76
N GLY A 127 5.22 -13.20 -7.66
CA GLY A 127 6.16 -12.38 -8.42
C GLY A 127 6.60 -11.17 -7.61
N THR A 128 7.84 -10.74 -7.82
CA THR A 128 8.42 -9.58 -7.13
C THR A 128 9.24 -8.71 -8.07
N MET A 129 9.24 -7.40 -7.85
CA MET A 129 10.09 -6.46 -8.58
C MET A 129 10.70 -5.45 -7.60
N SER A 130 11.98 -5.17 -7.75
CA SER A 130 12.68 -4.13 -7.00
C SER A 130 13.15 -3.03 -7.94
N VAL A 131 12.66 -1.81 -7.70
CA VAL A 131 13.14 -0.60 -8.38
C VAL A 131 14.22 0.02 -7.48
N LEU A 132 15.48 -0.21 -7.82
CA LEU A 132 16.61 0.23 -6.99
C LEU A 132 16.81 1.74 -7.10
N THR A 133 17.63 2.30 -6.23
CA THR A 133 17.96 3.73 -6.24
C THR A 133 18.47 4.17 -7.62
N ASN A 134 17.98 5.29 -8.14
CA ASN A 134 18.24 5.81 -9.49
C ASN A 134 17.69 4.96 -10.64
N ALA A 135 16.90 3.93 -10.36
CA ALA A 135 16.16 3.17 -11.37
C ALA A 135 14.75 3.73 -11.59
N LYS A 136 14.12 3.34 -12.70
CA LYS A 136 12.77 3.78 -13.08
C LYS A 136 11.90 2.60 -13.49
N ALA A 137 10.62 2.65 -13.10
CA ALA A 137 9.60 1.75 -13.62
C ALA A 137 8.40 2.57 -14.09
N ASP A 138 7.86 2.25 -15.26
CA ASP A 138 6.66 2.89 -15.79
C ASP A 138 5.60 1.85 -16.15
N ALA A 139 4.33 2.21 -15.93
CA ALA A 139 3.17 1.40 -16.28
C ALA A 139 3.23 -0.06 -15.76
N THR A 140 3.76 -0.26 -14.56
CA THR A 140 3.75 -1.57 -13.89
C THR A 140 2.34 -1.92 -13.45
N ARG A 141 1.90 -3.15 -13.74
CA ARG A 141 0.67 -3.72 -13.19
C ARG A 141 1.01 -4.75 -12.11
N ILE A 142 0.40 -4.60 -10.94
CA ILE A 142 0.60 -5.50 -9.79
C ILE A 142 -0.71 -6.21 -9.51
N ASP A 143 -0.80 -7.46 -9.93
CA ASP A 143 -1.97 -8.30 -9.72
C ASP A 143 -1.93 -8.96 -8.33
N ASN A 144 -2.98 -9.69 -7.98
CA ASN A 144 -3.12 -10.33 -6.67
C ASN A 144 -1.88 -11.17 -6.32
N GLY A 145 -1.35 -10.95 -5.11
CA GLY A 145 -0.15 -11.63 -4.62
C GLY A 145 1.19 -11.12 -5.16
N GLY A 146 1.18 -10.19 -6.14
CA GLY A 146 2.39 -9.54 -6.63
C GLY A 146 2.90 -8.44 -5.68
N VAL A 147 4.21 -8.23 -5.65
CA VAL A 147 4.85 -7.21 -4.80
C VAL A 147 5.86 -6.40 -5.59
N MET A 148 5.77 -5.07 -5.46
CA MET A 148 6.73 -4.11 -6.02
C MET A 148 7.34 -3.28 -4.90
N ASP A 149 8.66 -3.31 -4.79
CA ASP A 149 9.43 -2.48 -3.86
C ASP A 149 10.12 -1.33 -4.61
N VAL A 150 9.90 -0.10 -4.17
CA VAL A 150 10.36 1.10 -4.86
C VAL A 150 11.33 1.89 -3.97
N ALA A 151 12.60 1.90 -4.33
CA ALA A 151 13.62 2.80 -3.78
C ALA A 151 14.11 3.83 -4.84
N GLY A 152 13.71 3.66 -6.08
CA GLY A 152 13.86 4.60 -7.21
C GLY A 152 12.54 5.29 -7.54
N ASN A 153 12.24 5.45 -8.81
CA ASN A 153 11.03 6.12 -9.29
C ASN A 153 10.08 5.13 -9.97
N ALA A 154 8.83 5.12 -9.56
CA ALA A 154 7.74 4.38 -10.21
C ALA A 154 6.67 5.36 -10.70
N THR A 155 6.25 5.23 -11.95
CA THR A 155 5.19 6.06 -12.54
C THR A 155 4.06 5.19 -13.08
N ASN A 156 2.84 5.71 -13.04
CA ASN A 156 1.66 5.09 -13.65
C ASN A 156 1.43 3.61 -13.21
N THR A 157 1.72 3.29 -11.97
CA THR A 157 1.49 1.93 -11.45
C THR A 157 0.00 1.67 -11.27
N ILE A 158 -0.45 0.48 -11.67
CA ILE A 158 -1.81 -0.02 -11.46
C ILE A 158 -1.76 -1.20 -10.50
N ILE A 159 -2.47 -1.11 -9.37
CA ILE A 159 -2.52 -2.16 -8.37
C ILE A 159 -3.89 -2.84 -8.42
N ASN A 160 -3.91 -4.11 -8.82
CA ASN A 160 -5.10 -4.95 -8.95
C ASN A 160 -5.03 -6.14 -7.98
N GLY A 161 -4.94 -5.87 -6.68
CA GLY A 161 -4.90 -6.87 -5.61
C GLY A 161 -3.51 -7.13 -5.02
N GLY A 162 -2.46 -6.55 -5.59
CA GLY A 162 -1.10 -6.67 -5.09
C GLY A 162 -0.70 -5.56 -4.12
N THR A 163 0.61 -5.45 -3.91
CA THR A 163 1.21 -4.49 -2.97
C THR A 163 2.35 -3.73 -3.61
N GLN A 164 2.32 -2.40 -3.46
CA GLN A 164 3.44 -1.52 -3.77
C GLN A 164 3.99 -0.93 -2.47
N ASN A 165 5.27 -1.14 -2.19
CA ASN A 165 5.98 -0.54 -1.06
C ASN A 165 6.89 0.58 -1.56
N ILE A 166 6.67 1.78 -1.07
CA ILE A 166 7.55 2.92 -1.36
C ILE A 166 8.53 3.04 -0.21
N ASN A 167 9.76 2.62 -0.45
CA ASN A 167 10.82 2.59 0.55
C ASN A 167 11.54 3.95 0.66
N ASN A 168 12.50 4.04 1.56
CA ASN A 168 13.31 5.24 1.72
C ASN A 168 13.91 5.71 0.39
N HIS A 169 13.78 6.99 0.08
CA HIS A 169 14.13 7.65 -1.18
C HIS A 169 13.27 7.24 -2.40
N GLY A 170 12.38 6.26 -2.27
CA GLY A 170 11.46 5.87 -3.34
C GLY A 170 10.40 6.94 -3.60
N ILE A 171 10.03 7.10 -4.87
CA ILE A 171 8.98 8.02 -5.31
C ILE A 171 8.03 7.26 -6.24
N ALA A 172 6.74 7.27 -5.91
CA ALA A 172 5.69 6.76 -6.79
C ALA A 172 4.79 7.93 -7.23
N THR A 173 4.55 8.05 -8.52
CA THR A 173 3.69 9.11 -9.10
C THR A 173 2.61 8.49 -9.96
N GLY A 174 1.36 8.94 -9.79
CA GLY A 174 0.24 8.53 -10.62
C GLY A 174 -0.20 7.07 -10.38
N THR A 175 -0.18 6.60 -9.13
CA THR A 175 -0.62 5.23 -8.80
C THR A 175 -2.14 5.13 -8.75
N ASN A 176 -2.70 4.13 -9.42
CA ASN A 176 -4.11 3.76 -9.34
C ASN A 176 -4.25 2.45 -8.57
N ILE A 177 -4.90 2.50 -7.42
CA ILE A 177 -5.17 1.32 -6.59
C ILE A 177 -6.62 0.90 -6.81
N ASN A 178 -6.85 -0.04 -7.73
CA ASN A 178 -8.18 -0.58 -8.01
C ASN A 178 -8.60 -1.60 -6.95
N SER A 179 -7.64 -2.35 -6.44
CA SER A 179 -7.72 -3.21 -5.26
C SER A 179 -6.30 -3.44 -4.74
N GLY A 180 -6.15 -3.71 -3.45
CA GLY A 180 -4.83 -3.93 -2.84
C GLY A 180 -4.31 -2.74 -2.06
N THR A 181 -2.99 -2.62 -1.94
CA THR A 181 -2.37 -1.71 -0.97
C THR A 181 -1.13 -1.02 -1.53
N GLN A 182 -1.03 0.29 -1.26
CA GLN A 182 0.22 1.04 -1.37
C GLN A 182 0.70 1.41 0.03
N ASN A 183 1.89 1.00 0.40
CA ASN A 183 2.53 1.35 1.67
C ASN A 183 3.63 2.38 1.43
N ILE A 184 3.54 3.53 2.09
CA ILE A 184 4.57 4.57 2.04
C ILE A 184 5.35 4.51 3.33
N LYS A 185 6.57 4.01 3.26
CA LYS A 185 7.45 3.82 4.41
C LYS A 185 8.26 5.08 4.71
N SER A 186 8.97 5.07 5.83
CA SER A 186 9.83 6.19 6.23
C SER A 186 10.76 6.63 5.10
N GLY A 187 10.72 7.92 4.75
CA GLY A 187 11.50 8.50 3.66
C GLY A 187 10.95 8.24 2.25
N GLY A 188 9.89 7.43 2.12
CA GLY A 188 9.18 7.21 0.85
C GLY A 188 8.19 8.32 0.55
N LYS A 189 7.90 8.53 -0.73
CA LYS A 189 6.96 9.57 -1.21
C LYS A 189 6.03 9.00 -2.26
N ALA A 190 4.73 9.30 -2.13
CA ALA A 190 3.75 9.07 -3.18
C ALA A 190 3.11 10.39 -3.59
N ASP A 191 2.96 10.60 -4.89
CA ASP A 191 2.33 11.77 -5.48
C ASP A 191 1.19 11.32 -6.40
N THR A 192 0.02 11.90 -6.21
CA THR A 192 -1.18 11.60 -7.00
C THR A 192 -1.55 10.11 -6.98
N THR A 193 -2.16 9.68 -5.90
CA THR A 193 -2.67 8.30 -5.77
C THR A 193 -4.20 8.30 -5.79
N ASN A 194 -4.80 7.47 -6.64
CA ASN A 194 -6.24 7.23 -6.66
C ASN A 194 -6.55 5.91 -5.93
N ILE A 195 -7.39 5.99 -4.90
CA ILE A 195 -7.70 4.88 -3.99
C ILE A 195 -9.17 4.49 -4.19
N SER A 196 -9.41 3.38 -4.87
CA SER A 196 -10.76 2.90 -5.17
C SER A 196 -11.37 2.11 -4.01
N SER A 197 -12.63 1.75 -4.12
CA SER A 197 -13.33 0.92 -3.12
C SER A 197 -12.60 -0.38 -2.83
N GLY A 198 -12.48 -0.73 -1.55
CA GLY A 198 -11.76 -1.92 -1.09
C GLY A 198 -10.23 -1.81 -1.09
N SER A 199 -9.71 -0.67 -1.53
CA SER A 199 -8.26 -0.39 -1.57
C SER A 199 -7.82 0.48 -0.41
N ARG A 200 -6.51 0.50 -0.17
CA ARG A 200 -5.95 1.37 0.86
C ARG A 200 -4.55 1.89 0.51
N GLN A 201 -4.30 3.10 0.96
CA GLN A 201 -2.98 3.70 1.05
C GLN A 201 -2.61 3.84 2.53
N VAL A 202 -1.43 3.37 2.89
CA VAL A 202 -0.91 3.42 4.26
C VAL A 202 0.31 4.32 4.29
N VAL A 203 0.29 5.35 5.15
CA VAL A 203 1.41 6.27 5.34
C VAL A 203 2.02 6.01 6.71
N GLU A 204 3.22 5.47 6.72
CA GLU A 204 3.97 5.21 7.94
C GLU A 204 4.67 6.49 8.45
N LYS A 205 5.23 6.41 9.65
CA LYS A 205 6.03 7.50 10.22
C LYS A 205 7.10 7.96 9.22
N ASP A 206 7.21 9.27 9.02
CA ASP A 206 8.15 9.92 8.10
C ASP A 206 7.93 9.55 6.61
N GLY A 207 6.85 8.85 6.27
CA GLY A 207 6.35 8.72 4.91
C GLY A 207 5.52 9.92 4.50
N THR A 208 5.48 10.23 3.21
CA THR A 208 4.75 11.39 2.68
C THR A 208 3.86 11.00 1.50
N ALA A 209 2.57 11.31 1.61
CA ALA A 209 1.61 11.24 0.51
C ALA A 209 1.16 12.65 0.13
N THR A 210 1.10 12.94 -1.17
CA THR A 210 0.58 14.20 -1.70
C THR A 210 -0.49 13.89 -2.76
N GLY A 211 -1.64 14.55 -2.67
CA GLY A 211 -2.69 14.39 -3.68
C GLY A 211 -3.36 13.00 -3.65
N SER A 212 -3.68 12.47 -2.48
CA SER A 212 -4.43 11.20 -2.33
C SER A 212 -5.92 11.45 -2.56
N ASN A 213 -6.48 10.82 -3.58
CA ASN A 213 -7.91 10.86 -3.89
C ASN A 213 -8.56 9.57 -3.38
N ILE A 214 -9.45 9.67 -2.39
CA ILE A 214 -10.04 8.52 -1.73
C ILE A 214 -11.52 8.44 -2.16
N SER A 215 -11.84 7.45 -2.98
CA SER A 215 -13.22 7.20 -3.41
C SER A 215 -14.01 6.45 -2.35
N ALA A 216 -15.34 6.49 -2.46
CA ALA A 216 -16.22 5.74 -1.57
C ALA A 216 -15.78 4.28 -1.42
N GLY A 217 -15.65 3.80 -0.17
CA GLY A 217 -15.15 2.46 0.15
C GLY A 217 -13.63 2.31 0.13
N GLY A 218 -12.88 3.32 -0.31
CA GLY A 218 -11.43 3.38 -0.18
C GLY A 218 -10.99 3.89 1.19
N SER A 219 -9.73 3.65 1.56
CA SER A 219 -9.18 4.04 2.86
C SER A 219 -7.81 4.69 2.74
N LEU A 220 -7.60 5.80 3.46
CA LEU A 220 -6.29 6.36 3.75
C LEU A 220 -5.99 6.14 5.23
N ILE A 221 -4.90 5.46 5.52
CA ILE A 221 -4.45 5.16 6.88
C ILE A 221 -3.14 5.90 7.12
N VAL A 222 -3.10 6.79 8.09
CA VAL A 222 -1.90 7.56 8.44
C VAL A 222 -1.51 7.24 9.87
N TYR A 223 -0.37 6.59 10.04
CA TYR A 223 0.18 6.31 11.35
C TYR A 223 0.83 7.56 11.97
N THR A 224 1.07 7.53 13.28
CA THR A 224 1.72 8.64 13.99
C THR A 224 3.01 9.06 13.31
N GLY A 225 3.11 10.35 13.00
CA GLY A 225 4.26 10.92 12.30
C GLY A 225 4.23 10.79 10.78
N GLY A 226 3.16 10.22 10.20
CA GLY A 226 2.92 10.21 8.75
C GLY A 226 2.43 11.57 8.25
N ILE A 227 2.72 11.88 7.00
CA ILE A 227 2.38 13.15 6.35
C ILE A 227 1.50 12.87 5.12
N ALA A 228 0.34 13.53 5.04
CA ALA A 228 -0.56 13.43 3.89
C ALA A 228 -1.17 14.81 3.58
N HIS A 229 -0.79 15.41 2.46
CA HIS A 229 -1.25 16.73 2.03
C HIS A 229 -2.04 16.65 0.73
N GLY A 230 -2.96 17.59 0.54
CA GLY A 230 -3.81 17.63 -0.65
C GLY A 230 -4.74 16.40 -0.73
N VAL A 231 -5.17 15.88 0.42
CA VAL A 231 -6.11 14.76 0.49
C VAL A 231 -7.47 15.20 -0.04
N ASN A 232 -8.05 14.41 -0.92
CA ASN A 232 -9.43 14.57 -1.37
C ASN A 232 -10.24 13.37 -0.88
N GLN A 233 -11.00 13.57 0.18
CA GLN A 233 -11.84 12.55 0.82
C GLN A 233 -13.26 12.64 0.28
N GLU A 234 -13.64 11.72 -0.61
CA GLU A 234 -15.02 11.64 -1.10
C GLU A 234 -15.97 11.08 -0.02
N THR A 235 -17.26 11.37 -0.16
CA THR A 235 -18.30 10.80 0.70
C THR A 235 -18.25 9.28 0.68
N GLY A 236 -18.28 8.65 1.86
CA GLY A 236 -18.22 7.19 2.01
C GLY A 236 -16.81 6.61 2.01
N SER A 237 -15.77 7.45 1.95
CA SER A 237 -14.37 7.01 2.10
C SER A 237 -13.91 7.10 3.55
N ALA A 238 -12.90 6.31 3.90
CA ALA A 238 -12.40 6.21 5.26
C ALA A 238 -11.05 6.91 5.43
N LEU A 239 -10.96 7.81 6.42
CA LEU A 239 -9.71 8.33 6.95
C LEU A 239 -9.45 7.67 8.31
N VAL A 240 -8.30 7.02 8.47
CA VAL A 240 -7.84 6.47 9.75
C VAL A 240 -6.59 7.23 10.14
N ALA A 241 -6.65 7.98 11.25
CA ALA A 241 -5.58 8.88 11.64
C ALA A 241 -5.53 9.07 13.17
N ASN A 242 -4.58 9.86 13.61
CA ASN A 242 -4.37 10.24 14.99
C ASN A 242 -3.77 11.64 15.10
N THR A 243 -3.79 12.22 16.29
CA THR A 243 -3.23 13.54 16.60
C THR A 243 -1.84 13.46 17.21
N GLY A 244 -1.14 12.35 17.03
CA GLY A 244 0.19 12.13 17.61
C GLY A 244 1.27 13.04 17.05
N ALA A 245 2.43 13.06 17.73
CA ALA A 245 3.54 13.92 17.37
C ALA A 245 4.03 13.67 15.93
N GLY A 246 4.15 14.75 15.14
CA GLY A 246 4.62 14.70 13.76
C GLY A 246 3.55 14.30 12.73
N THR A 247 2.36 13.85 13.13
CA THR A 247 1.25 13.60 12.21
C THR A 247 0.82 14.93 11.58
N ASP A 248 0.82 14.99 10.26
CA ASP A 248 0.52 16.21 9.50
C ASP A 248 -0.34 15.86 8.28
N ILE A 249 -1.63 16.15 8.39
CA ILE A 249 -2.61 15.82 7.34
C ILE A 249 -3.40 17.08 7.01
N GLU A 250 -3.58 17.37 5.72
CA GLU A 250 -4.50 18.40 5.28
C GLU A 250 -5.21 17.99 4.00
N GLY A 251 -6.39 18.49 3.80
CA GLY A 251 -7.14 18.25 2.58
C GLY A 251 -8.58 18.73 2.67
N TYR A 252 -9.41 18.17 1.81
CA TYR A 252 -10.85 18.46 1.75
C TYR A 252 -11.65 17.18 1.93
N ASN A 253 -12.74 17.29 2.68
CA ASN A 253 -13.78 16.27 2.79
C ASN A 253 -15.11 16.82 2.27
N LYS A 254 -16.19 16.05 2.38
CA LYS A 254 -17.53 16.45 1.91
C LYS A 254 -18.08 17.73 2.55
N LEU A 255 -17.54 18.18 3.68
CA LEU A 255 -18.04 19.35 4.39
C LEU A 255 -17.14 20.57 4.21
N SER A 256 -15.82 20.39 4.29
CA SER A 256 -14.89 21.52 4.26
C SER A 256 -13.41 21.09 4.13
N HIS A 257 -12.52 22.06 4.16
CA HIS A 257 -11.10 21.86 4.42
C HIS A 257 -10.91 21.31 5.83
N PHE A 258 -10.03 20.32 6.00
CA PHE A 258 -9.69 19.73 7.29
C PHE A 258 -8.18 19.65 7.48
N THR A 259 -7.76 19.64 8.74
CA THR A 259 -6.35 19.51 9.12
C THR A 259 -6.18 18.63 10.33
N ILE A 260 -5.05 17.90 10.40
CA ILE A 260 -4.52 17.27 11.61
C ILE A 260 -3.05 17.63 11.66
N THR A 261 -2.69 18.58 12.49
CA THR A 261 -1.30 19.06 12.58
C THR A 261 -1.04 19.67 13.95
N GLY A 262 0.21 19.61 14.43
CA GLY A 262 0.60 20.20 15.71
C GLY A 262 -0.18 19.67 16.91
N GLY A 263 -0.68 18.44 16.85
CA GLY A 263 -1.49 17.86 17.93
C GLY A 263 -2.96 18.32 17.95
N GLU A 264 -3.45 18.94 16.87
CA GLU A 264 -4.85 19.36 16.75
C GLU A 264 -5.46 18.85 15.44
N ALA A 265 -6.62 18.21 15.54
CA ALA A 265 -7.46 17.86 14.40
C ALA A 265 -8.59 18.89 14.28
N ASN A 266 -8.91 19.32 13.05
CA ASN A 266 -9.94 20.31 12.83
C ASN A 266 -10.78 19.96 11.58
N TYR A 267 -12.11 19.99 11.72
CA TYR A 267 -13.08 19.67 10.66
C TYR A 267 -12.95 18.29 10.04
N VAL A 268 -12.50 17.28 10.79
CA VAL A 268 -12.39 15.89 10.33
C VAL A 268 -13.77 15.26 10.20
N VAL A 269 -13.99 14.50 9.15
CA VAL A 269 -15.17 13.65 8.92
C VAL A 269 -14.76 12.19 9.02
N LEU A 270 -15.45 11.45 9.90
CA LEU A 270 -15.23 10.01 10.13
C LEU A 270 -16.48 9.26 9.68
N GLU A 271 -16.30 8.38 8.71
CA GLU A 271 -17.38 7.54 8.18
C GLU A 271 -16.81 6.24 7.61
N ASN A 272 -17.63 5.25 7.42
CA ASN A 272 -17.34 4.01 6.70
C ASN A 272 -15.98 3.37 7.11
N THR A 273 -15.82 3.02 8.38
CA THR A 273 -14.60 2.52 9.00
C THR A 273 -13.51 3.56 9.29
N GLY A 274 -13.74 4.82 9.00
CA GLY A 274 -12.86 5.91 9.39
C GLY A 274 -12.75 6.04 10.92
N GLU A 275 -11.55 6.33 11.40
CA GLU A 275 -11.26 6.45 12.83
C GLU A 275 -10.25 7.55 13.10
N LEU A 276 -10.55 8.38 14.09
CA LEU A 276 -9.59 9.35 14.63
C LEU A 276 -9.32 9.04 16.09
N THR A 277 -8.07 8.83 16.44
CA THR A 277 -7.61 8.76 17.85
C THR A 277 -7.03 10.08 18.26
N VAL A 278 -7.70 10.78 19.18
CA VAL A 278 -7.18 11.97 19.83
C VAL A 278 -6.32 11.53 21.00
N MET A 279 -5.01 11.67 20.85
CA MET A 279 -4.02 11.15 21.80
C MET A 279 -3.88 12.07 23.00
N ALA A 280 -3.29 11.56 24.09
CA ALA A 280 -3.06 12.33 25.32
C ALA A 280 -2.39 13.69 25.04
N LYS A 281 -2.89 14.75 25.67
CA LYS A 281 -2.42 16.14 25.54
C LYS A 281 -2.58 16.78 24.16
N THR A 282 -3.44 16.19 23.33
CA THR A 282 -3.82 16.72 22.02
C THR A 282 -5.32 16.98 21.96
N SER A 283 -5.80 17.51 20.84
CA SER A 283 -7.20 17.93 20.72
C SER A 283 -7.79 17.68 19.34
N ALA A 284 -9.12 17.64 19.28
CA ALA A 284 -9.88 17.68 18.05
C ALA A 284 -11.03 18.69 18.17
N LYS A 285 -11.31 19.41 17.09
CA LYS A 285 -12.39 20.40 17.03
C LYS A 285 -13.24 20.17 15.78
N ASN A 286 -14.55 20.44 15.91
CA ASN A 286 -15.48 20.40 14.79
C ASN A 286 -15.47 19.05 14.05
N THR A 287 -15.42 17.94 14.80
CA THR A 287 -15.41 16.58 14.22
C THR A 287 -16.84 16.14 13.94
N THR A 288 -17.08 15.61 12.75
CA THR A 288 -18.34 14.96 12.37
C THR A 288 -18.14 13.46 12.30
N ILE A 289 -18.96 12.70 13.00
CA ILE A 289 -18.89 11.23 13.05
C ILE A 289 -20.18 10.70 12.42
N ASP A 290 -20.06 10.15 11.23
CA ASP A 290 -21.17 9.54 10.48
C ASP A 290 -21.15 8.02 10.61
N ALA A 291 -22.08 7.34 9.95
CA ALA A 291 -22.25 5.90 10.01
C ALA A 291 -20.93 5.14 9.71
N GLY A 292 -20.55 4.27 10.64
CA GLY A 292 -19.32 3.50 10.57
C GLY A 292 -18.04 4.26 10.98
N GLY A 293 -18.16 5.56 11.28
CA GLY A 293 -17.04 6.37 11.79
C GLY A 293 -16.88 6.24 13.30
N LYS A 294 -15.67 6.44 13.80
CA LYS A 294 -15.35 6.39 15.23
C LYS A 294 -14.35 7.47 15.64
N LEU A 295 -14.68 8.20 16.69
CA LEU A 295 -13.76 9.11 17.38
C LEU A 295 -13.41 8.53 18.74
N ILE A 296 -12.10 8.37 19.01
CA ILE A 296 -11.57 7.91 20.30
C ILE A 296 -10.86 9.06 20.97
N VAL A 297 -11.30 9.43 22.16
CA VAL A 297 -10.70 10.47 22.98
C VAL A 297 -9.97 9.80 24.15
N GLN A 298 -8.64 9.80 24.11
CA GLN A 298 -7.82 9.16 25.13
C GLN A 298 -7.79 9.98 26.43
N LYS A 299 -7.26 9.38 27.48
CA LYS A 299 -6.95 10.07 28.74
C LYS A 299 -6.12 11.33 28.48
N GLU A 300 -6.49 12.44 29.09
CA GLU A 300 -5.85 13.77 28.93
C GLU A 300 -5.99 14.35 27.51
N ALA A 301 -6.77 13.74 26.64
CA ALA A 301 -7.14 14.29 25.34
C ALA A 301 -8.43 15.08 25.43
N LYS A 302 -8.65 16.00 24.50
CA LYS A 302 -9.81 16.87 24.47
C LYS A 302 -10.46 16.91 23.09
N THR A 303 -11.78 16.92 23.05
CA THR A 303 -12.53 17.25 21.83
C THR A 303 -13.56 18.33 22.14
N ASP A 304 -13.83 19.17 21.16
CA ASP A 304 -14.82 20.23 21.23
C ASP A 304 -15.66 20.29 19.95
N SER A 305 -16.96 20.52 20.11
CA SER A 305 -17.89 20.62 18.97
C SER A 305 -17.91 19.36 18.10
N THR A 306 -18.23 18.23 18.73
CA THR A 306 -18.39 16.93 18.06
C THR A 306 -19.82 16.68 17.68
N ARG A 307 -20.10 16.46 16.39
CA ARG A 307 -21.40 16.01 15.89
C ARG A 307 -21.40 14.50 15.74
N LEU A 308 -22.20 13.83 16.53
CA LEU A 308 -22.33 12.37 16.56
C LEU A 308 -23.64 11.96 15.88
N ASN A 309 -23.55 11.54 14.62
CA ASN A 309 -24.69 11.16 13.81
C ASN A 309 -25.05 9.67 13.93
N ASN A 310 -26.17 9.27 13.35
CA ASN A 310 -26.65 7.89 13.34
C ASN A 310 -25.58 6.93 12.82
N GLY A 311 -25.31 5.87 13.59
CA GLY A 311 -24.31 4.85 13.24
C GLY A 311 -22.85 5.26 13.49
N GLY A 312 -22.61 6.49 13.95
CA GLY A 312 -21.28 6.92 14.42
C GLY A 312 -21.05 6.55 15.88
N VAL A 313 -19.78 6.49 16.28
CA VAL A 313 -19.35 6.15 17.66
C VAL A 313 -18.41 7.21 18.19
N LEU A 314 -18.75 7.78 19.34
CA LEU A 314 -17.86 8.59 20.17
C LEU A 314 -17.45 7.78 21.41
N GLU A 315 -16.19 7.42 21.51
CA GLU A 315 -15.60 6.75 22.68
C GLU A 315 -14.72 7.73 23.44
N VAL A 316 -15.11 8.02 24.69
CA VAL A 316 -14.30 8.84 25.61
C VAL A 316 -13.73 7.94 26.69
N GLN A 317 -12.41 7.71 26.65
CA GLN A 317 -11.72 6.91 27.64
C GLN A 317 -11.62 7.64 28.99
N ASP A 318 -11.37 6.89 30.06
CA ASP A 318 -11.24 7.41 31.40
C ASP A 318 -10.27 8.59 31.48
N GLY A 319 -10.78 9.75 31.93
CA GLY A 319 -9.98 10.98 32.01
C GLY A 319 -9.88 11.75 30.68
N GLY A 320 -10.61 11.37 29.66
CA GLY A 320 -10.79 12.16 28.43
C GLY A 320 -11.85 13.25 28.61
N GLU A 321 -11.82 14.26 27.75
CA GLU A 321 -12.72 15.40 27.78
C GLU A 321 -13.41 15.60 26.43
N ALA A 322 -14.76 15.70 26.42
CA ALA A 322 -15.54 16.01 25.23
C ALA A 322 -16.60 17.08 25.57
N LYS A 323 -16.47 18.25 24.97
CA LYS A 323 -17.40 19.37 25.15
C LYS A 323 -18.22 19.65 23.89
N HIS A 324 -19.39 20.25 24.09
CA HIS A 324 -20.31 20.61 23.02
C HIS A 324 -20.60 19.44 22.06
N VAL A 325 -20.87 18.26 22.66
CA VAL A 325 -21.26 17.07 21.89
C VAL A 325 -22.72 17.25 21.43
N GLU A 326 -22.98 17.15 20.13
CA GLU A 326 -24.33 17.07 19.55
C GLU A 326 -24.62 15.62 19.17
N GLN A 327 -25.31 14.90 20.06
CA GLN A 327 -25.72 13.52 19.75
C GLN A 327 -27.05 13.52 18.98
N GLN A 328 -27.01 12.99 17.77
CA GLN A 328 -28.23 12.74 16.99
C GLN A 328 -28.77 11.34 17.29
N SER A 329 -30.06 11.09 16.95
CA SER A 329 -30.65 9.76 17.11
C SER A 329 -29.83 8.68 16.39
N GLY A 330 -29.53 7.60 17.10
CA GLY A 330 -28.69 6.51 16.60
C GLY A 330 -27.18 6.72 16.74
N GLY A 331 -26.72 7.84 17.28
CA GLY A 331 -25.30 8.05 17.62
C GLY A 331 -24.92 7.35 18.92
N ALA A 332 -23.86 6.55 18.90
CA ALA A 332 -23.41 5.77 20.06
C ALA A 332 -22.34 6.52 20.87
N LEU A 333 -22.64 6.80 22.15
CA LEU A 333 -21.68 7.32 23.12
C LEU A 333 -21.18 6.17 24.00
N ILE A 334 -19.85 5.99 24.06
CA ILE A 334 -19.18 5.05 24.96
C ILE A 334 -18.32 5.84 25.94
N ALA A 335 -18.63 5.72 27.23
CA ALA A 335 -17.93 6.48 28.27
C ALA A 335 -18.11 5.83 29.64
N SER A 336 -17.35 6.32 30.62
CA SER A 336 -17.51 5.96 32.02
C SER A 336 -17.69 7.20 32.90
N THR A 337 -18.16 7.00 34.10
CA THR A 337 -18.27 8.05 35.12
C THR A 337 -17.00 8.17 35.97
N THR A 338 -15.87 7.64 35.52
CA THR A 338 -14.61 7.67 36.23
C THR A 338 -14.17 9.11 36.51
N SER A 339 -13.55 9.33 37.68
CA SER A 339 -13.01 10.63 38.06
C SER A 339 -12.05 11.18 37.02
N GLY A 340 -12.26 12.43 36.61
CA GLY A 340 -11.49 13.10 35.55
C GLY A 340 -12.11 13.00 34.17
N THR A 341 -13.09 12.12 33.92
CA THR A 341 -13.85 12.09 32.66
C THR A 341 -14.84 13.26 32.66
N LEU A 342 -14.83 14.03 31.59
CA LEU A 342 -15.75 15.15 31.39
C LEU A 342 -16.39 15.07 30.00
N ILE A 343 -17.69 14.94 29.96
CA ILE A 343 -18.46 14.97 28.71
C ILE A 343 -19.66 15.86 28.94
N GLU A 344 -19.93 16.76 28.02
CA GLU A 344 -21.12 17.61 28.08
C GLU A 344 -21.61 17.95 26.66
N GLY A 345 -22.91 18.05 26.52
CA GLY A 345 -23.52 18.34 25.23
C GLY A 345 -25.03 18.31 25.23
N THR A 346 -25.61 18.08 24.04
CA THR A 346 -27.02 17.91 23.82
C THR A 346 -27.30 16.50 23.29
N ASN A 347 -28.25 15.78 23.92
CA ASN A 347 -28.60 14.43 23.53
C ASN A 347 -29.59 14.40 22.36
N SER A 348 -29.95 13.21 21.87
CA SER A 348 -30.83 13.00 20.73
C SER A 348 -32.29 13.50 20.95
N TYR A 349 -32.66 13.80 22.16
CA TYR A 349 -33.97 14.41 22.51
C TYR A 349 -33.92 15.94 22.63
N GLY A 350 -32.74 16.56 22.45
CA GLY A 350 -32.52 17.99 22.58
C GLY A 350 -32.23 18.46 24.00
N ASP A 351 -32.03 17.54 24.96
CA ASP A 351 -31.77 17.87 26.34
C ASP A 351 -30.25 17.98 26.59
N ALA A 352 -29.85 18.93 27.44
CA ALA A 352 -28.50 19.01 27.91
C ALA A 352 -28.16 17.79 28.77
N PHE A 353 -27.02 17.17 28.48
CA PHE A 353 -26.49 16.03 29.23
C PHE A 353 -25.03 16.27 29.69
N TYR A 354 -24.64 15.57 30.72
CA TYR A 354 -23.22 15.55 31.12
C TYR A 354 -22.78 14.26 31.82
N ILE A 355 -21.48 13.99 31.74
CA ILE A 355 -20.75 13.05 32.60
C ILE A 355 -19.60 13.83 33.19
N ARG A 356 -19.60 14.04 34.52
CA ARG A 356 -18.55 14.76 35.27
C ARG A 356 -18.64 14.48 36.74
N ASN A 357 -17.50 14.59 37.46
CA ASN A 357 -17.44 14.40 38.92
C ASN A 357 -18.07 13.07 39.39
N SER A 358 -17.86 12.01 38.62
CA SER A 358 -18.43 10.66 38.86
C SER A 358 -19.98 10.62 38.81
N GLU A 359 -20.60 11.58 38.15
CA GLU A 359 -22.05 11.66 37.92
C GLU A 359 -22.37 11.72 36.42
N ALA A 360 -23.44 11.04 36.02
CA ALA A 360 -24.00 11.14 34.68
C ALA A 360 -25.45 11.63 34.76
N LYS A 361 -25.82 12.58 33.88
CA LYS A 361 -27.20 13.13 33.81
C LYS A 361 -27.66 13.24 32.37
N ASN A 362 -28.90 12.83 32.14
CA ASN A 362 -29.57 12.88 30.83
C ASN A 362 -28.80 12.21 29.70
N VAL A 363 -27.96 11.24 30.00
CA VAL A 363 -27.24 10.49 29.00
C VAL A 363 -28.19 9.56 28.25
N VAL A 364 -28.11 9.55 26.92
CA VAL A 364 -28.87 8.65 26.06
C VAL A 364 -27.92 7.63 25.45
N LEU A 365 -28.21 6.35 25.65
CA LEU A 365 -27.41 5.24 25.10
C LEU A 365 -28.16 4.60 23.94
N GLU A 366 -27.62 4.69 22.75
CA GLU A 366 -28.17 4.16 21.51
C GLU A 366 -27.11 3.35 20.76
N ASN A 367 -27.50 2.39 19.95
CA ASN A 367 -26.63 1.63 19.03
C ASN A 367 -25.32 1.13 19.66
N ALA A 368 -25.40 0.38 20.76
CA ALA A 368 -24.25 -0.13 21.52
C ALA A 368 -23.45 0.96 22.30
N GLY A 369 -24.00 2.12 22.51
CA GLY A 369 -23.51 3.08 23.51
C GLY A 369 -23.48 2.46 24.92
N SER A 370 -22.52 2.84 25.77
CA SER A 370 -22.36 2.31 27.13
C SER A 370 -21.65 3.28 28.06
#